data_d355d03aebdfc7fd95cd127888bd5c0b
#
_entry.id   d355d03aebdfc7fd95cd127888bd5c0b
#
_cell.length_a   1.000
_cell.length_b   1.000
_cell.length_c   1.000
_cell.angle_alpha   90.00
_cell.angle_beta   90.00
_cell.angle_gamma   90.00
#
_symmetry.space_group_name_H-M   'P 1'
#
loop_
_entity.id
_entity.type
_entity.pdbx_description
1 polymer ?
#
loop_
_entity_poly.entity_id
_entity_poly.type
_entity_poly.pdbx_seq_one_letter_code
_entity_poly.pdbx_strand_id
1 'polypeptide(L)'
;VRILRDGRENYAAWEEAINSAQTTIHVEMYIIHHDAVGRHFIELLTARARAGVKVRVLYDWFGCFLAPYVRLFAPLVSAGGEVRACNPPRFSAAFGWTRRNHRKYICVDGRTTYISGLCVGRMWVGQPRKHLDPWRDTGIEIIGPATAAGERGFAESWSLFGGGTEPVEYPDERTMDPAGDVALRLIYTEPFSASMLRVDLLVAAMARVYVWDLAGEG
;
A
#
# COMPACT_ATOMS: atom_id res chain seq x y z
N VAL A 1 -2.56 -3.30 -16.75
CA VAL A 1 -2.70 -4.04 -15.48
C VAL A 1 -1.96 -5.36 -15.60
N ARG A 2 -1.16 -5.72 -14.58
CA ARG A 2 -0.43 -6.98 -14.50
C ARG A 2 -0.73 -7.65 -13.15
N ILE A 3 -1.07 -8.93 -13.16
CA ILE A 3 -1.24 -9.72 -11.94
C ILE A 3 0.14 -10.21 -11.48
N LEU A 4 0.44 -10.04 -10.20
CA LEU A 4 1.68 -10.46 -9.56
C LEU A 4 1.36 -11.57 -8.55
N ARG A 5 2.00 -12.73 -8.72
CA ARG A 5 1.75 -13.91 -7.89
C ARG A 5 2.79 -14.00 -6.79
N ASP A 6 2.30 -14.19 -5.57
CA ASP A 6 3.12 -14.42 -4.39
C ASP A 6 4.22 -13.37 -4.11
N GLY A 7 4.96 -13.53 -3.03
CA GLY A 7 6.00 -12.59 -2.63
C GLY A 7 7.10 -12.41 -3.68
N ARG A 8 7.44 -13.47 -4.41
CA ARG A 8 8.55 -13.42 -5.38
C ARG A 8 8.29 -12.42 -6.50
N GLU A 9 7.11 -12.46 -7.14
CA GLU A 9 6.81 -11.54 -8.24
C GLU A 9 6.53 -10.13 -7.72
N ASN A 10 5.83 -10.02 -6.59
CA ASN A 10 5.51 -8.72 -6.00
C ASN A 10 6.76 -7.97 -5.55
N TYR A 11 7.64 -8.60 -4.77
CA TYR A 11 8.84 -7.92 -4.27
C TYR A 11 9.81 -7.56 -5.40
N ALA A 12 9.97 -8.42 -6.41
CA ALA A 12 10.79 -8.11 -7.57
C ALA A 12 10.26 -6.86 -8.32
N ALA A 13 8.96 -6.78 -8.54
CA ALA A 13 8.33 -5.63 -9.19
C ALA A 13 8.42 -4.35 -8.33
N TRP A 14 8.22 -4.46 -7.01
CA TRP A 14 8.37 -3.32 -6.11
C TRP A 14 9.81 -2.80 -6.06
N GLU A 15 10.79 -3.70 -5.99
CA GLU A 15 12.21 -3.36 -5.97
C GLU A 15 12.63 -2.67 -7.27
N GLU A 16 12.22 -3.19 -8.43
CA GLU A 16 12.46 -2.59 -9.74
C GLU A 16 11.88 -1.17 -9.81
N ALA A 17 10.62 -1.00 -9.43
CA ALA A 17 9.95 0.30 -9.46
C ALA A 17 10.58 1.29 -8.47
N ILE A 18 10.85 0.87 -7.23
CA ILE A 18 11.51 1.71 -6.23
C ILE A 18 12.89 2.17 -6.74
N ASN A 19 13.70 1.26 -7.29
CA ASN A 19 15.02 1.59 -7.81
C ASN A 19 14.96 2.56 -9.01
N SER A 20 13.92 2.53 -9.81
CA SER A 20 13.73 3.41 -10.97
C SER A 20 13.09 4.77 -10.64
N ALA A 21 12.57 4.96 -9.43
CA ALA A 21 11.85 6.16 -9.01
C ALA A 21 12.67 7.45 -9.24
N GLN A 22 12.04 8.49 -9.74
CA GLN A 22 12.68 9.78 -10.03
C GLN A 22 12.17 10.91 -9.15
N THR A 23 10.91 10.89 -8.74
CA THR A 23 10.25 12.03 -8.07
C THR A 23 9.65 11.66 -6.73
N THR A 24 8.80 10.63 -6.69
CA THR A 24 8.03 10.30 -5.49
C THR A 24 7.92 8.80 -5.28
N ILE A 25 7.93 8.37 -4.02
CA ILE A 25 7.53 7.04 -3.59
C ILE A 25 6.57 7.17 -2.42
N HIS A 26 5.33 6.70 -2.60
CA HIS A 26 4.32 6.64 -1.55
C HIS A 26 4.06 5.20 -1.16
N VAL A 27 4.18 4.90 0.12
CA VAL A 27 3.97 3.56 0.69
C VAL A 27 2.93 3.64 1.79
N GLU A 28 1.88 2.84 1.68
CA GLU A 28 0.91 2.61 2.75
C GLU A 28 0.90 1.11 3.05
N MET A 29 1.36 0.71 4.23
CA MET A 29 1.61 -0.69 4.53
C MET A 29 1.14 -1.07 5.93
N TYR A 30 0.35 -2.15 6.03
CA TYR A 30 -0.13 -2.64 7.32
C TYR A 30 1.00 -3.18 8.19
N ILE A 31 1.89 -4.00 7.62
CA ILE A 31 3.03 -4.59 8.32
C ILE A 31 4.32 -4.38 7.54
N ILE A 32 5.35 -3.90 8.22
CA ILE A 32 6.74 -3.95 7.79
C ILE A 32 7.53 -4.61 8.92
N HIS A 33 7.95 -5.86 8.73
CA HIS A 33 8.65 -6.62 9.76
C HIS A 33 10.11 -6.18 9.93
N HIS A 34 10.60 -6.19 11.17
CA HIS A 34 12.02 -5.97 11.47
C HIS A 34 12.85 -7.25 11.21
N ASP A 35 12.76 -7.78 10.00
CA ASP A 35 13.54 -8.91 9.54
C ASP A 35 14.42 -8.51 8.33
N ALA A 36 15.09 -9.47 7.70
CA ALA A 36 15.99 -9.18 6.58
C ALA A 36 15.23 -8.55 5.39
N VAL A 37 13.98 -8.98 5.14
CA VAL A 37 13.16 -8.46 4.04
C VAL A 37 12.74 -7.02 4.32
N GLY A 38 12.25 -6.75 5.54
CA GLY A 38 11.87 -5.38 5.91
C GLY A 38 13.04 -4.43 5.96
N ARG A 39 14.21 -4.86 6.45
CA ARG A 39 15.41 -4.02 6.41
C ARG A 39 15.83 -3.70 4.97
N HIS A 40 15.87 -4.69 4.09
CA HIS A 40 16.18 -4.48 2.68
C HIS A 40 15.20 -3.49 2.02
N PHE A 41 13.91 -3.64 2.29
CA PHE A 41 12.89 -2.72 1.79
C PHE A 41 13.15 -1.27 2.24
N ILE A 42 13.46 -1.07 3.52
CA ILE A 42 13.80 0.27 4.04
C ILE A 42 15.14 0.79 3.48
N GLU A 43 16.11 -0.07 3.22
CA GLU A 43 17.38 0.30 2.57
C GLU A 43 17.14 0.84 1.15
N LEU A 44 16.27 0.19 0.35
CA LEU A 44 15.88 0.67 -0.99
C LEU A 44 15.24 2.06 -0.90
N LEU A 45 14.26 2.24 -0.04
CA LEU A 45 13.60 3.53 0.17
C LEU A 45 14.58 4.61 0.63
N THR A 46 15.50 4.25 1.53
CA THR A 46 16.55 5.15 2.04
C THR A 46 17.51 5.60 0.94
N ALA A 47 17.90 4.68 0.06
CA ALA A 47 18.77 4.99 -1.08
C ALA A 47 18.09 6.00 -2.03
N ARG A 48 16.79 5.86 -2.28
CA ARG A 48 16.04 6.79 -3.11
C ARG A 48 15.85 8.16 -2.44
N ALA A 49 15.55 8.18 -1.14
CA ALA A 49 15.48 9.44 -0.38
C ALA A 49 16.82 10.22 -0.43
N ARG A 50 17.96 9.52 -0.27
CA ARG A 50 19.28 10.14 -0.44
C ARG A 50 19.55 10.68 -1.85
N ALA A 51 18.93 10.07 -2.85
CA ALA A 51 18.99 10.54 -4.25
C ALA A 51 18.02 11.69 -4.56
N GLY A 52 17.33 12.22 -3.55
CA GLY A 52 16.40 13.35 -3.70
C GLY A 52 14.96 12.98 -4.04
N VAL A 53 14.64 11.69 -4.10
CA VAL A 53 13.24 11.25 -4.29
C VAL A 53 12.43 11.50 -3.02
N LYS A 54 11.26 12.08 -3.14
CA LYS A 54 10.35 12.33 -2.02
C LYS A 54 9.69 11.03 -1.58
N VAL A 55 10.16 10.45 -0.50
CA VAL A 55 9.67 9.16 0.03
C VAL A 55 8.76 9.39 1.24
N ARG A 56 7.53 8.87 1.17
CA ARG A 56 6.55 8.92 2.26
C ARG A 56 6.06 7.52 2.60
N VAL A 57 6.16 7.15 3.87
CA VAL A 57 5.73 5.84 4.38
C VAL A 57 4.68 6.04 5.46
N LEU A 58 3.50 5.47 5.24
CA LEU A 58 2.43 5.36 6.20
C LEU A 58 2.31 3.90 6.64
N TYR A 59 2.49 3.61 7.92
CA TYR A 59 2.38 2.24 8.44
C TYR A 59 1.35 2.14 9.57
N ASP A 60 0.71 0.99 9.72
CA ASP A 60 -0.19 0.78 10.85
C ASP A 60 0.62 0.53 12.14
N TRP A 61 0.32 1.32 13.17
CA TRP A 61 1.06 1.23 14.44
C TRP A 61 0.98 -0.15 15.07
N PHE A 62 -0.17 -0.81 15.03
CA PHE A 62 -0.35 -2.13 15.62
C PHE A 62 0.29 -3.23 14.77
N GLY A 63 0.17 -3.15 13.46
CA GLY A 63 0.82 -4.09 12.54
C GLY A 63 2.33 -4.08 12.67
N CYS A 64 2.90 -2.94 13.05
CA CYS A 64 4.32 -2.76 13.30
C CYS A 64 4.65 -2.64 14.80
N PHE A 65 3.86 -3.29 15.67
CA PHE A 65 3.94 -3.20 17.13
C PHE A 65 5.16 -3.90 17.71
N LEU A 66 6.31 -3.27 17.73
CA LEU A 66 7.45 -3.64 18.60
C LEU A 66 8.44 -2.48 18.62
N ALA A 67 9.01 -2.17 19.78
CA ALA A 67 10.02 -1.11 19.95
C ALA A 67 11.16 -1.11 18.90
N PRO A 68 11.61 -2.24 18.33
CA PRO A 68 12.57 -2.25 17.23
C PRO A 68 12.13 -1.53 15.96
N TYR A 69 10.83 -1.42 15.69
CA TYR A 69 10.34 -0.79 14.46
C TYR A 69 10.61 0.71 14.39
N VAL A 70 10.67 1.39 15.53
CA VAL A 70 11.08 2.80 15.57
C VAL A 70 12.50 2.97 15.00
N ARG A 71 13.41 2.00 15.24
CA ARG A 71 14.77 2.00 14.69
C ARG A 71 14.83 1.54 13.24
N LEU A 72 13.88 0.71 12.79
CA LEU A 72 13.81 0.27 11.40
C LEU A 72 13.72 1.46 10.44
N PHE A 73 12.92 2.45 10.77
CA PHE A 73 12.71 3.63 9.93
C PHE A 73 13.74 4.74 10.12
N ALA A 74 14.60 4.67 11.13
CA ALA A 74 15.57 5.72 11.42
C ALA A 74 16.50 6.07 10.24
N PRO A 75 17.04 5.12 9.47
CA PRO A 75 17.87 5.43 8.29
C PRO A 75 17.10 6.22 7.23
N LEU A 76 15.84 5.87 6.98
CA LEU A 76 14.97 6.55 6.02
C LEU A 76 14.69 8.00 6.46
N VAL A 77 14.33 8.20 7.72
CA VAL A 77 14.09 9.54 8.28
C VAL A 77 15.34 10.39 8.23
N SER A 78 16.51 9.82 8.58
CA SER A 78 17.79 10.53 8.50
C SER A 78 18.19 10.91 7.06
N ALA A 79 17.65 10.21 6.07
CA ALA A 79 17.84 10.50 4.64
C ALA A 79 16.82 11.50 4.08
N GLY A 80 15.94 12.06 4.92
CA GLY A 80 14.92 13.03 4.52
C GLY A 80 13.57 12.41 4.13
N GLY A 81 13.40 11.09 4.30
CA GLY A 81 12.11 10.43 4.10
C GLY A 81 11.14 10.73 5.25
N GLU A 82 9.86 10.81 4.93
CA GLU A 82 8.79 11.04 5.89
C GLU A 82 8.13 9.71 6.27
N VAL A 83 8.03 9.43 7.57
CA VAL A 83 7.43 8.19 8.08
C VAL A 83 6.38 8.52 9.13
N ARG A 84 5.18 7.96 8.99
CA ARG A 84 4.06 8.20 9.89
C ARG A 84 3.36 6.91 10.30
N ALA A 85 2.90 6.88 11.55
CA ALA A 85 2.11 5.78 12.08
C ALA A 85 0.61 6.10 12.00
N CYS A 86 -0.17 5.17 11.45
CA CYS A 86 -1.62 5.21 11.58
C CYS A 86 -2.04 4.79 12.99
N ASN A 87 -2.91 5.56 13.60
CA ASN A 87 -3.56 5.23 14.88
C ASN A 87 -2.62 4.76 16.00
N PRO A 88 -1.54 5.49 16.30
CA PRO A 88 -0.76 5.21 17.49
C PRO A 88 -1.64 5.44 18.74
N PRO A 89 -1.42 4.69 19.84
CA PRO A 89 -2.16 4.90 21.07
C PRO A 89 -1.99 6.34 21.54
N ARG A 90 -3.11 6.99 21.83
CA ARG A 90 -3.13 8.34 22.40
C ARG A 90 -4.01 8.33 23.63
N PHE A 91 -3.56 8.91 24.73
CA PHE A 91 -4.32 9.01 25.98
C PHE A 91 -5.66 9.75 25.82
N SER A 92 -5.79 10.59 24.79
CA SER A 92 -7.01 11.36 24.49
C SER A 92 -8.05 10.64 23.64
N ALA A 93 -7.74 9.44 23.13
CA ALA A 93 -8.63 8.71 22.21
C ALA A 93 -8.82 7.27 22.70
N ALA A 94 -9.75 7.08 23.65
CA ALA A 94 -10.00 5.79 24.32
C ALA A 94 -10.29 4.61 23.36
N PHE A 95 -10.71 4.87 22.11
CA PHE A 95 -11.01 3.86 21.08
C PHE A 95 -10.34 4.09 19.73
N GLY A 96 -9.56 5.14 19.56
CA GLY A 96 -8.87 5.45 18.28
C GLY A 96 -7.87 4.36 17.86
N TRP A 97 -7.32 3.64 18.81
CA TRP A 97 -6.36 2.55 18.58
C TRP A 97 -6.99 1.27 18.02
N THR A 98 -8.32 1.15 17.98
CA THR A 98 -9.01 -0.01 17.36
C THR A 98 -9.13 0.10 15.85
N ARG A 99 -9.03 1.31 15.30
CA ARG A 99 -9.02 1.50 13.84
C ARG A 99 -7.72 0.99 13.28
N ARG A 100 -7.80 0.13 12.24
CA ARG A 100 -6.64 -0.43 11.56
C ARG A 100 -6.59 0.05 10.13
N ASN A 101 -5.38 0.41 9.68
CA ASN A 101 -5.14 0.66 8.27
C ASN A 101 -4.57 -0.61 7.65
N HIS A 102 -5.43 -1.40 7.01
CA HIS A 102 -5.06 -2.70 6.44
C HIS A 102 -4.66 -2.61 4.96
N ARG A 103 -4.47 -1.40 4.44
CA ARG A 103 -4.04 -1.20 3.04
C ARG A 103 -2.59 -1.66 2.84
N LYS A 104 -2.31 -2.19 1.64
CA LYS A 104 -0.99 -2.50 1.14
C LYS A 104 -0.90 -1.88 -0.23
N TYR A 105 -0.25 -0.74 -0.27
CA TYR A 105 -0.19 0.15 -1.41
C TYR A 105 1.22 0.70 -1.56
N ILE A 106 1.73 0.71 -2.79
CA ILE A 106 2.97 1.38 -3.17
C ILE A 106 2.69 2.13 -4.47
N CYS A 107 3.07 3.39 -4.55
CA CYS A 107 3.05 4.13 -5.80
C CYS A 107 4.39 4.79 -6.05
N VAL A 108 4.83 4.73 -7.29
CA VAL A 108 6.08 5.31 -7.75
C VAL A 108 5.78 6.34 -8.83
N ASP A 109 6.29 7.56 -8.63
CA ASP A 109 6.21 8.70 -9.54
C ASP A 109 4.79 9.07 -9.99
N GLY A 110 3.76 8.70 -9.21
CA GLY A 110 2.36 8.87 -9.59
C GLY A 110 1.95 8.11 -10.86
N ARG A 111 2.77 7.17 -11.34
CA ARG A 111 2.59 6.47 -12.62
C ARG A 111 2.35 4.99 -12.49
N THR A 112 3.00 4.35 -11.53
CA THR A 112 2.88 2.91 -11.30
C THR A 112 2.43 2.66 -9.89
N THR A 113 1.32 1.95 -9.74
CA THR A 113 0.72 1.59 -8.46
C THR A 113 0.71 0.09 -8.28
N TYR A 114 1.07 -0.35 -7.08
CA TYR A 114 0.98 -1.73 -6.63
C TYR A 114 -0.04 -1.82 -5.49
N ILE A 115 -0.98 -2.75 -5.61
CA ILE A 115 -1.94 -3.09 -4.57
C ILE A 115 -1.88 -4.59 -4.37
N SER A 116 -1.79 -5.04 -3.12
CA SER A 116 -1.65 -6.47 -2.84
C SER A 116 -2.28 -6.88 -1.51
N GLY A 117 -2.41 -8.18 -1.28
CA GLY A 117 -2.65 -8.72 0.03
C GLY A 117 -1.36 -8.84 0.87
N LEU A 118 -0.19 -8.81 0.22
CA LEU A 118 1.10 -8.96 0.86
C LEU A 118 1.50 -7.74 1.70
N CYS A 119 2.14 -8.00 2.81
CA CYS A 119 2.92 -7.00 3.54
C CYS A 119 4.43 -7.24 3.34
N VAL A 120 5.27 -6.46 4.02
CA VAL A 120 6.73 -6.57 3.91
C VAL A 120 7.28 -7.42 5.05
N GLY A 121 7.76 -8.62 4.71
CA GLY A 121 8.31 -9.54 5.70
C GLY A 121 8.62 -10.92 5.16
N ARG A 122 9.38 -11.66 5.95
CA ARG A 122 9.92 -12.98 5.60
C ARG A 122 8.87 -14.07 5.37
N MET A 123 7.68 -13.90 5.96
CA MET A 123 6.61 -14.91 5.81
C MET A 123 6.07 -14.98 4.37
N TRP A 124 6.18 -13.91 3.60
CA TRP A 124 5.78 -13.91 2.18
C TRP A 124 6.90 -14.36 1.23
N VAL A 125 8.14 -14.49 1.73
CA VAL A 125 9.29 -15.03 0.95
C VAL A 125 9.53 -16.50 1.27
N GLY A 126 9.11 -16.95 2.45
CA GLY A 126 9.41 -18.28 2.97
C GLY A 126 10.82 -18.40 3.56
N GLN A 127 11.11 -19.56 4.09
CA GLN A 127 12.41 -19.92 4.67
C GLN A 127 12.76 -21.35 4.29
N PRO A 128 13.34 -21.61 3.12
CA PRO A 128 13.66 -22.97 2.64
C PRO A 128 14.50 -23.77 3.64
N ARG A 129 15.47 -23.12 4.32
CA ARG A 129 16.31 -23.77 5.35
C ARG A 129 15.54 -24.26 6.58
N LYS A 130 14.33 -23.77 6.79
CA LYS A 130 13.43 -24.14 7.89
C LYS A 130 12.19 -24.91 7.40
N HIS A 131 12.17 -25.29 6.11
CA HIS A 131 11.01 -25.91 5.46
C HIS A 131 9.70 -25.12 5.65
N LEU A 132 9.80 -23.78 5.65
CA LEU A 132 8.65 -22.90 5.73
C LEU A 132 8.37 -22.32 4.34
N ASP A 133 7.25 -22.72 3.78
CA ASP A 133 6.76 -22.20 2.51
C ASP A 133 6.33 -20.73 2.65
N PRO A 134 6.47 -19.93 1.58
CA PRO A 134 5.96 -18.58 1.57
C PRO A 134 4.43 -18.57 1.66
N TRP A 135 3.88 -17.60 2.35
CA TRP A 135 2.45 -17.36 2.31
C TRP A 135 2.04 -16.97 0.88
N ARG A 136 0.93 -17.62 0.43
CA ARG A 136 0.34 -17.36 -0.88
C ARG A 136 -0.46 -16.07 -0.84
N ASP A 137 -0.26 -15.22 -1.84
CA ASP A 137 -1.03 -13.99 -1.98
C ASP A 137 -0.95 -13.45 -3.42
N THR A 138 -1.77 -12.47 -3.73
CA THR A 138 -1.83 -11.86 -5.06
C THR A 138 -1.70 -10.35 -4.96
N GLY A 139 -0.92 -9.76 -5.85
CA GLY A 139 -0.87 -8.34 -6.08
C GLY A 139 -1.22 -7.99 -7.52
N ILE A 140 -1.44 -6.72 -7.74
CA ILE A 140 -1.63 -6.15 -9.06
C ILE A 140 -0.72 -4.94 -9.25
N GLU A 141 -0.19 -4.81 -10.44
CA GLU A 141 0.47 -3.61 -10.93
C GLU A 141 -0.49 -2.86 -11.84
N ILE A 142 -0.64 -1.58 -11.60
CA ILE A 142 -1.52 -0.68 -12.34
C ILE A 142 -0.68 0.46 -12.91
N ILE A 143 -0.81 0.70 -14.21
CA ILE A 143 -0.22 1.85 -14.90
C ILE A 143 -1.37 2.60 -15.58
N GLY A 144 -1.30 3.93 -15.61
CA GLY A 144 -2.28 4.78 -16.27
C GLY A 144 -3.24 5.49 -15.32
N PRO A 145 -4.38 6.03 -15.81
CA PRO A 145 -5.23 6.97 -15.06
C PRO A 145 -5.73 6.47 -13.71
N ALA A 146 -5.96 5.16 -13.55
CA ALA A 146 -6.42 4.60 -12.28
C ALA A 146 -5.42 4.80 -11.12
N THR A 147 -4.14 5.05 -11.42
CA THR A 147 -3.12 5.38 -10.40
C THR A 147 -3.49 6.66 -9.63
N ALA A 148 -4.08 7.66 -10.29
CA ALA A 148 -4.51 8.90 -9.65
C ALA A 148 -5.54 8.66 -8.53
N ALA A 149 -6.42 7.68 -8.69
CA ALA A 149 -7.36 7.30 -7.62
C ALA A 149 -6.64 6.71 -6.40
N GLY A 150 -5.60 5.89 -6.62
CA GLY A 150 -4.76 5.35 -5.54
C GLY A 150 -3.99 6.45 -4.81
N GLU A 151 -3.39 7.36 -5.54
CA GLU A 151 -2.67 8.52 -4.98
C GLU A 151 -3.58 9.44 -4.18
N ARG A 152 -4.81 9.66 -4.64
CA ARG A 152 -5.82 10.40 -3.86
C ARG A 152 -6.13 9.70 -2.54
N GLY A 153 -6.33 8.38 -2.57
CA GLY A 153 -6.56 7.59 -1.36
C GLY A 153 -5.38 7.63 -0.39
N PHE A 154 -4.15 7.62 -0.90
CA PHE A 154 -2.95 7.81 -0.08
C PHE A 154 -2.91 9.23 0.52
N ALA A 155 -3.19 10.27 -0.28
CA ALA A 155 -3.19 11.66 0.18
C ALA A 155 -4.21 11.90 1.30
N GLU A 156 -5.40 11.31 1.19
CA GLU A 156 -6.44 11.37 2.24
C GLU A 156 -5.95 10.68 3.53
N SER A 157 -5.39 9.46 3.44
CA SER A 157 -4.81 8.77 4.59
C SER A 157 -3.65 9.55 5.21
N TRP A 158 -2.78 10.10 4.38
CA TRP A 158 -1.65 10.90 4.84
C TRP A 158 -2.09 12.15 5.60
N SER A 159 -3.11 12.84 5.11
CA SER A 159 -3.71 14.00 5.78
C SER A 159 -4.37 13.62 7.11
N LEU A 160 -5.10 12.50 7.12
CA LEU A 160 -5.82 12.03 8.31
C LEU A 160 -4.88 11.66 9.47
N PHE A 161 -3.77 10.98 9.16
CA PHE A 161 -2.85 10.47 10.18
C PHE A 161 -1.63 11.36 10.43
N GLY A 162 -1.43 12.40 9.63
CA GLY A 162 -0.17 13.12 9.62
C GLY A 162 -0.10 14.48 10.28
N GLY A 163 -1.21 15.08 10.67
CA GLY A 163 -1.20 16.37 11.38
C GLY A 163 -0.53 17.52 10.63
N GLY A 164 -1.14 18.04 9.56
CA GLY A 164 -0.95 19.42 9.13
C GLY A 164 0.32 19.79 8.37
N THR A 165 1.08 18.85 7.88
CA THR A 165 2.19 19.17 6.96
C THR A 165 1.70 19.18 5.50
N GLU A 166 2.56 19.61 4.60
CA GLU A 166 2.25 19.81 3.18
C GLU A 166 1.32 18.77 2.57
N PRO A 167 0.31 19.18 1.79
CA PRO A 167 -0.57 18.26 1.10
C PRO A 167 0.22 17.33 0.17
N VAL A 168 -0.28 16.13 -0.03
CA VAL A 168 0.25 15.22 -1.05
C VAL A 168 -0.36 15.65 -2.38
N GLU A 169 0.47 16.10 -3.29
CA GLU A 169 0.08 16.31 -4.67
C GLU A 169 -0.07 14.96 -5.37
N TYR A 170 -1.11 14.81 -6.16
CA TYR A 170 -1.37 13.62 -6.96
C TYR A 170 -1.81 14.02 -8.38
N PRO A 171 -1.54 13.17 -9.38
CA PRO A 171 -1.89 13.49 -10.77
C PRO A 171 -3.41 13.59 -10.97
N ASP A 172 -3.83 14.44 -11.90
CA ASP A 172 -5.21 14.44 -12.38
C ASP A 172 -5.38 13.30 -13.40
N GLU A 173 -6.29 12.37 -13.11
CA GLU A 173 -6.56 11.23 -13.99
C GLU A 173 -6.89 11.62 -15.43
N ARG A 174 -7.48 12.82 -15.63
CA ARG A 174 -7.86 13.35 -16.94
C ARG A 174 -6.66 13.79 -17.79
N THR A 175 -5.51 13.99 -17.15
CA THR A 175 -4.27 14.39 -17.83
C THR A 175 -3.35 13.21 -18.11
N MET A 176 -3.73 12.02 -17.68
CA MET A 176 -2.94 10.79 -17.84
C MET A 176 -3.38 10.03 -19.10
N ASP A 177 -2.40 9.60 -19.89
CA ASP A 177 -2.66 8.76 -21.05
C ASP A 177 -3.15 7.36 -20.62
N PRO A 178 -4.12 6.77 -21.32
CA PRO A 178 -4.51 5.37 -21.13
C PRO A 178 -3.32 4.44 -21.37
N ALA A 179 -3.16 3.43 -20.52
CA ALA A 179 -2.11 2.45 -20.61
C ALA A 179 -2.68 1.03 -20.83
N GLY A 180 -3.36 0.82 -21.94
CA GLY A 180 -4.02 -0.41 -22.33
C GLY A 180 -5.55 -0.29 -22.35
N ASP A 181 -6.22 -1.42 -22.52
CA ASP A 181 -7.67 -1.54 -22.78
C ASP A 181 -8.48 -2.09 -21.59
N VAL A 182 -7.83 -2.33 -20.46
CA VAL A 182 -8.50 -2.84 -19.26
C VAL A 182 -9.26 -1.71 -18.56
N ALA A 183 -10.58 -1.81 -18.49
CA ALA A 183 -11.39 -0.94 -17.67
C ALA A 183 -11.19 -1.29 -16.18
N LEU A 184 -10.66 -0.34 -15.40
CA LEU A 184 -10.35 -0.52 -13.99
C LEU A 184 -10.96 0.60 -13.15
N ARG A 185 -11.59 0.22 -12.06
CA ARG A 185 -12.01 1.15 -11.01
C ARG A 185 -11.36 0.79 -9.70
N LEU A 186 -10.58 1.70 -9.14
CA LEU A 186 -10.00 1.56 -7.81
C LEU A 186 -10.96 2.12 -6.76
N ILE A 187 -11.31 1.29 -5.78
CA ILE A 187 -12.15 1.67 -4.65
C ILE A 187 -11.33 1.49 -3.38
N TYR A 188 -11.23 2.53 -2.59
CA TYR A 188 -10.60 2.47 -1.28
C TYR A 188 -11.61 2.83 -0.19
N THR A 189 -11.46 2.22 0.96
CA THR A 189 -12.32 2.43 2.12
C THR A 189 -11.51 2.84 3.33
N GLU A 190 -12.15 3.62 4.20
CA GLU A 190 -11.63 3.92 5.52
C GLU A 190 -12.49 3.22 6.58
N PRO A 191 -11.88 2.67 7.65
CA PRO A 191 -12.65 2.04 8.72
C PRO A 191 -13.71 3.00 9.29
N PHE A 192 -14.93 2.52 9.44
CA PHE A 192 -16.08 3.26 9.97
C PHE A 192 -16.50 4.48 9.14
N SER A 193 -16.18 4.50 7.87
CA SER A 193 -16.66 5.50 6.93
C SER A 193 -17.87 5.00 6.14
N ALA A 194 -18.67 5.92 5.61
CA ALA A 194 -19.76 5.56 4.70
C ALA A 194 -19.27 4.84 3.42
N SER A 195 -17.98 4.94 3.10
CA SER A 195 -17.37 4.25 1.99
C SER A 195 -17.35 2.72 2.17
N MET A 196 -17.23 2.20 3.41
CA MET A 196 -17.33 0.75 3.66
C MET A 196 -18.68 0.19 3.20
N LEU A 197 -19.77 0.84 3.60
CA LEU A 197 -21.11 0.39 3.21
C LEU A 197 -21.29 0.39 1.70
N ARG A 198 -20.71 1.35 0.99
CA ARG A 198 -20.76 1.41 -0.48
C ARG A 198 -20.05 0.25 -1.14
N VAL A 199 -18.91 -0.18 -0.61
CA VAL A 199 -18.18 -1.36 -1.13
C VAL A 199 -18.94 -2.63 -0.86
N ASP A 200 -19.47 -2.81 0.34
CA ASP A 200 -20.29 -3.99 0.68
C ASP A 200 -21.53 -4.10 -0.21
N LEU A 201 -22.21 -2.97 -0.46
CA LEU A 201 -23.35 -2.91 -1.37
C LEU A 201 -22.97 -3.23 -2.83
N LEU A 202 -21.79 -2.73 -3.28
CA LEU A 202 -21.29 -3.03 -4.63
C LEU A 202 -20.98 -4.52 -4.78
N VAL A 203 -20.27 -5.13 -3.82
CA VAL A 203 -19.95 -6.56 -3.81
C VAL A 203 -21.22 -7.40 -3.77
N ALA A 204 -22.18 -7.02 -2.92
CA ALA A 204 -23.49 -7.72 -2.85
C ALA A 204 -24.29 -7.59 -4.15
N ALA A 205 -24.23 -6.44 -4.83
CA ALA A 205 -24.88 -6.26 -6.13
C ALA A 205 -24.22 -7.12 -7.22
N MET A 206 -22.89 -7.15 -7.26
CA MET A 206 -22.14 -8.00 -8.20
C MET A 206 -22.41 -9.48 -7.96
N ALA A 207 -22.44 -9.91 -6.70
CA ALA A 207 -22.78 -11.31 -6.36
C ALA A 207 -24.20 -11.70 -6.81
N ARG A 208 -25.17 -10.78 -6.71
CA ARG A 208 -26.53 -11.03 -7.21
C ARG A 208 -26.58 -11.21 -8.73
N VAL A 209 -25.85 -10.40 -9.48
CA VAL A 209 -25.77 -10.52 -10.95
C VAL A 209 -25.17 -11.87 -11.32
N TYR A 210 -24.14 -12.33 -10.65
CA TYR A 210 -23.52 -13.64 -10.91
C TYR A 210 -24.45 -14.82 -10.61
N VAL A 211 -25.24 -14.72 -9.55
CA VAL A 211 -26.24 -15.78 -9.20
C VAL A 211 -27.39 -15.82 -10.19
N TRP A 212 -27.81 -14.69 -10.77
CA TRP A 212 -28.86 -14.64 -11.80
C TRP A 212 -28.39 -15.28 -13.12
N ASP A 213 -27.19 -15.01 -13.58
CA ASP A 213 -26.67 -15.61 -14.81
C ASP A 213 -26.56 -17.14 -14.71
N LEU A 214 -26.15 -17.63 -13.55
CA LEU A 214 -26.10 -19.09 -13.31
C LEU A 214 -27.48 -19.75 -13.19
N ALA A 215 -28.51 -19.00 -12.81
CA ALA A 215 -29.89 -19.51 -12.70
C ALA A 215 -30.69 -19.37 -14.00
N GLY A 216 -30.20 -18.57 -14.95
CA GLY A 216 -30.88 -18.34 -16.25
C GLY A 216 -30.57 -19.37 -17.34
N GLU A 217 -29.61 -20.28 -17.10
CA GLU A 217 -29.22 -21.35 -18.02
C GLU A 217 -29.80 -22.72 -17.63
N GLY A 218 -30.90 -22.75 -16.86
CA GLY A 218 -31.62 -23.96 -16.43
C GLY A 218 -32.96 -24.14 -17.13
#